data_d6e15daa4c7021ba4be78e7146a51c66
#
_entry.id   d6e15daa4c7021ba4be78e7146a51c66
#
_cell.length_a   1.000
_cell.length_b   1.000
_cell.length_c   1.000
_cell.angle_alpha   90.00
_cell.angle_beta   90.00
_cell.angle_gamma   90.00
#
_symmetry.space_group_name_H-M   'P 1'
#
loop_
_entity.id
_entity.type
_entity.pdbx_description
1 polymer ?
#
loop_
_entity_poly.entity_id
_entity_poly.type
_entity_poly.pdbx_seq_one_letter_code
_entity_poly.pdbx_strand_id
1 'polypeptide(L)'
;RDILRAKGLLPPHLLVLTATPIPRTVAMTVFGDLDVTTIAQLPAGRQPIESFVVPLAEKPGWEPRVWSRIAEEIAQGRQAFVVCPAIDATGQPEDNDDDNIDTDDAGVDDGTPARQIASVSATLERLAAMPVLAGARIRGLHGRLATDEKDEIMRAFAAGEIDVLVSTTVIEVGVDVPNASVMAVLDADRFGVS
;
A
#
# COMPACT_ATOMS: atom_id res chain seq x y z
N ARG A 1 -13.73 2.83 23.35
CA ARG A 1 -14.80 1.81 23.21
C ARG A 1 -15.73 1.81 24.40
N ASP A 2 -15.20 1.68 25.60
CA ASP A 2 -15.95 1.73 26.85
C ASP A 2 -16.65 3.08 27.06
N ILE A 3 -16.05 4.17 26.58
CA ILE A 3 -16.64 5.52 26.58
C ILE A 3 -17.91 5.58 25.70
N LEU A 4 -17.96 4.86 24.59
CA LEU A 4 -19.16 4.80 23.73
C LEU A 4 -20.27 3.94 24.36
N ARG A 5 -19.91 2.87 25.08
CA ARG A 5 -20.87 2.02 25.81
C ARG A 5 -21.45 2.73 27.04
N ALA A 6 -20.70 3.66 27.65
CA ALA A 6 -21.12 4.40 28.82
C ALA A 6 -22.03 5.63 28.53
N LYS A 7 -22.22 5.98 27.25
CA LYS A 7 -23.08 7.11 26.85
C LYS A 7 -24.52 6.66 26.68
N GLY A 8 -25.32 6.71 27.74
CA GLY A 8 -26.73 6.57 27.69
C GLY A 8 -27.31 5.46 28.58
N LEU A 9 -28.65 5.48 28.77
CA LEU A 9 -29.40 4.50 29.57
C LEU A 9 -29.52 3.12 28.90
N LEU A 10 -29.29 3.06 27.59
CA LEU A 10 -29.21 1.82 26.81
C LEU A 10 -27.89 1.77 26.07
N PRO A 11 -27.17 0.62 26.11
CA PRO A 11 -25.91 0.46 25.35
C PRO A 11 -26.20 0.56 23.85
N PRO A 12 -25.47 1.39 23.10
CA PRO A 12 -25.66 1.49 21.65
C PRO A 12 -25.25 0.20 20.95
N HIS A 13 -25.91 -0.13 19.85
CA HIS A 13 -25.44 -1.17 18.95
C HIS A 13 -24.12 -0.73 18.32
N LEU A 14 -23.10 -1.61 18.32
CA LEU A 14 -21.78 -1.35 17.75
C LEU A 14 -21.56 -2.29 16.57
N LEU A 15 -21.34 -1.70 15.39
CA LEU A 15 -20.91 -2.40 14.19
C LEU A 15 -19.46 -2.01 13.89
N VAL A 16 -18.57 -3.02 13.82
CA VAL A 16 -17.17 -2.84 13.43
C VAL A 16 -16.98 -3.46 12.06
N LEU A 17 -16.55 -2.66 11.10
CA LEU A 17 -16.26 -3.08 9.74
C LEU A 17 -14.75 -3.05 9.52
N THR A 18 -14.20 -4.10 8.93
CA THR A 18 -12.79 -4.15 8.53
C THR A 18 -12.64 -4.93 7.23
N ALA A 19 -11.73 -4.48 6.36
CA ALA A 19 -11.36 -5.19 5.15
C ALA A 19 -10.26 -6.25 5.41
N THR A 20 -9.54 -6.14 6.52
CA THR A 20 -8.50 -7.09 6.94
C THR A 20 -9.10 -8.03 8.00
N PRO A 21 -9.34 -9.32 7.68
CA PRO A 21 -9.92 -10.25 8.64
C PRO A 21 -8.90 -10.55 9.74
N ILE A 22 -9.20 -10.12 10.96
CA ILE A 22 -8.44 -10.53 12.14
C ILE A 22 -8.83 -11.98 12.45
N PRO A 23 -7.89 -12.92 12.64
CA PRO A 23 -8.21 -14.28 13.02
C PRO A 23 -9.17 -14.30 14.22
N ARG A 24 -10.20 -15.16 14.16
CA ARG A 24 -11.28 -15.21 15.18
C ARG A 24 -10.75 -15.27 16.61
N THR A 25 -9.64 -15.96 16.81
CA THR A 25 -8.96 -16.07 18.12
C THR A 25 -8.47 -14.73 18.64
N VAL A 26 -7.88 -13.90 17.78
CA VAL A 26 -7.42 -12.54 18.14
C VAL A 26 -8.61 -11.60 18.30
N ALA A 27 -9.60 -11.71 17.44
CA ALA A 27 -10.85 -10.91 17.56
C ALA A 27 -11.55 -11.18 18.90
N MET A 28 -11.63 -12.42 19.35
CA MET A 28 -12.22 -12.76 20.66
C MET A 28 -11.40 -12.22 21.83
N THR A 29 -10.07 -12.19 21.72
CA THR A 29 -9.19 -11.69 22.79
C THR A 29 -9.25 -10.17 22.92
N VAL A 30 -9.29 -9.47 21.77
CA VAL A 30 -9.25 -8.00 21.74
C VAL A 30 -10.65 -7.39 21.85
N PHE A 31 -11.66 -8.05 21.31
CA PHE A 31 -13.00 -7.50 21.13
C PHE A 31 -14.08 -8.15 22.00
N GLY A 32 -13.76 -9.22 22.72
CA GLY A 32 -14.73 -9.93 23.55
C GLY A 32 -15.84 -10.57 22.70
N ASP A 33 -17.05 -10.57 23.25
CA ASP A 33 -18.22 -11.28 22.72
C ASP A 33 -18.85 -10.51 21.53
N LEU A 34 -18.22 -10.57 20.34
CA LEU A 34 -18.75 -10.03 19.09
C LEU A 34 -19.14 -11.17 18.15
N ASP A 35 -20.34 -11.06 17.59
CA ASP A 35 -20.74 -11.87 16.45
C ASP A 35 -19.94 -11.44 15.21
N VAL A 36 -19.23 -12.39 14.60
CA VAL A 36 -18.42 -12.12 13.40
C VAL A 36 -19.14 -12.69 12.17
N THR A 37 -19.48 -11.80 11.24
CA THR A 37 -20.01 -12.17 9.94
C THR A 37 -18.98 -11.83 8.86
N THR A 38 -18.61 -12.83 8.05
CA THR A 38 -17.66 -12.66 6.94
C THR A 38 -18.41 -12.63 5.62
N ILE A 39 -18.22 -11.57 4.85
CA ILE A 39 -18.72 -11.46 3.48
C ILE A 39 -17.63 -11.98 2.55
N ALA A 40 -17.76 -13.24 2.10
CA ALA A 40 -16.79 -13.88 1.23
C ALA A 40 -17.09 -13.73 -0.27
N GLN A 41 -18.23 -13.11 -0.61
CA GLN A 41 -18.61 -12.92 -2.01
C GLN A 41 -17.90 -11.73 -2.62
N LEU A 42 -17.27 -11.94 -3.76
CA LEU A 42 -16.73 -10.85 -4.58
C LEU A 42 -17.89 -10.12 -5.30
N PRO A 43 -17.77 -8.80 -5.50
CA PRO A 43 -18.73 -8.06 -6.32
C PRO A 43 -18.81 -8.65 -7.72
N ALA A 44 -20.02 -8.62 -8.30
CA ALA A 44 -20.25 -9.13 -9.65
C ALA A 44 -19.39 -8.38 -10.68
N GLY A 45 -18.72 -9.12 -11.57
CA GLY A 45 -17.87 -8.54 -12.62
C GLY A 45 -16.41 -8.32 -12.23
N ARG A 46 -16.01 -8.57 -10.98
CA ARG A 46 -14.60 -8.47 -10.58
C ARG A 46 -13.79 -9.61 -11.17
N GLN A 47 -12.76 -9.27 -11.94
CA GLN A 47 -11.82 -10.25 -12.48
C GLN A 47 -10.92 -10.81 -11.38
N PRO A 48 -10.48 -12.08 -11.47
CA PRO A 48 -9.51 -12.63 -10.52
C PRO A 48 -8.19 -11.87 -10.60
N ILE A 49 -7.57 -11.66 -9.43
CA ILE A 49 -6.25 -11.02 -9.32
C ILE A 49 -5.19 -12.11 -9.46
N GLU A 50 -4.30 -11.94 -10.43
CA GLU A 50 -3.10 -12.77 -10.58
C GLU A 50 -1.93 -12.10 -9.84
N SER A 51 -1.31 -12.85 -8.91
CA SER A 51 -0.19 -12.35 -8.12
C SER A 51 1.09 -13.10 -8.48
N PHE A 52 2.17 -12.35 -8.67
CA PHE A 52 3.49 -12.87 -9.02
C PHE A 52 4.53 -12.38 -8.02
N VAL A 53 5.33 -13.28 -7.49
CA VAL A 53 6.50 -12.93 -6.68
C VAL A 53 7.72 -12.87 -7.60
N VAL A 54 8.44 -11.75 -7.57
CA VAL A 54 9.65 -11.51 -8.35
C VAL A 54 10.85 -11.45 -7.41
N PRO A 55 11.58 -12.58 -7.20
CA PRO A 55 12.72 -12.62 -6.28
C PRO A 55 13.94 -11.95 -6.91
N LEU A 56 14.06 -10.64 -6.80
CA LEU A 56 15.11 -9.84 -7.45
C LEU A 56 16.52 -10.21 -6.99
N ALA A 57 16.68 -10.71 -5.76
CA ALA A 57 17.97 -11.20 -5.27
C ALA A 57 18.47 -12.40 -6.06
N GLU A 58 17.56 -13.30 -6.48
CA GLU A 58 17.90 -14.51 -7.26
C GLU A 58 17.83 -14.27 -8.77
N LYS A 59 16.91 -13.40 -9.20
CA LYS A 59 16.58 -13.16 -10.61
C LYS A 59 16.50 -11.66 -10.94
N PRO A 60 17.60 -10.92 -10.83
CA PRO A 60 17.61 -9.46 -11.07
C PRO A 60 17.17 -9.10 -12.51
N GLY A 61 17.38 -9.98 -13.47
CA GLY A 61 16.95 -9.79 -14.86
C GLY A 61 15.43 -9.77 -15.08
N TRP A 62 14.63 -10.07 -14.04
CA TRP A 62 13.17 -10.02 -14.15
C TRP A 62 12.59 -8.63 -13.87
N GLU A 63 13.35 -7.75 -13.24
CA GLU A 63 12.89 -6.39 -12.94
C GLU A 63 12.44 -5.61 -14.19
N PRO A 64 13.18 -5.60 -15.33
CA PRO A 64 12.74 -4.92 -16.54
C PRO A 64 11.37 -5.41 -17.04
N ARG A 65 11.03 -6.68 -16.82
CA ARG A 65 9.74 -7.23 -17.24
C ARG A 65 8.57 -6.65 -16.43
N VAL A 66 8.80 -6.36 -15.14
CA VAL A 66 7.79 -5.70 -14.30
C VAL A 66 7.44 -4.32 -14.88
N TRP A 67 8.43 -3.53 -15.20
CA TRP A 67 8.25 -2.19 -15.75
C TRP A 67 7.69 -2.21 -17.18
N SER A 68 8.07 -3.19 -17.98
CA SER A 68 7.46 -3.41 -19.30
C SER A 68 5.98 -3.74 -19.17
N ARG A 69 5.60 -4.55 -18.19
CA ARG A 69 4.19 -4.88 -17.95
C ARG A 69 3.36 -3.66 -17.58
N ILE A 70 3.90 -2.79 -16.71
CA ILE A 70 3.26 -1.51 -16.38
C ILE A 70 3.10 -0.64 -17.63
N ALA A 71 4.14 -0.54 -18.46
CA ALA A 71 4.07 0.23 -19.71
C ALA A 71 3.03 -0.34 -20.69
N GLU A 72 2.90 -1.66 -20.79
CA GLU A 72 1.88 -2.33 -21.60
C GLU A 72 0.46 -1.95 -21.15
N GLU A 73 0.22 -1.89 -19.84
CA GLU A 73 -1.08 -1.48 -19.27
C GLU A 73 -1.36 0.01 -19.55
N ILE A 74 -0.36 0.87 -19.36
CA ILE A 74 -0.48 2.30 -19.66
C ILE A 74 -0.78 2.54 -21.15
N ALA A 75 -0.13 1.80 -22.05
CA ALA A 75 -0.37 1.90 -23.49
C ALA A 75 -1.80 1.50 -23.88
N GLN A 76 -2.50 0.74 -23.03
CA GLN A 76 -3.92 0.39 -23.17
C GLN A 76 -4.86 1.39 -22.50
N GLY A 77 -4.32 2.52 -22.00
CA GLY A 77 -5.08 3.54 -21.28
C GLY A 77 -5.41 3.17 -19.83
N ARG A 78 -4.76 2.15 -19.27
CA ARG A 78 -4.94 1.75 -17.88
C ARG A 78 -3.93 2.42 -16.96
N GLN A 79 -4.08 2.23 -15.66
CA GLN A 79 -3.28 2.88 -14.63
C GLN A 79 -2.60 1.86 -13.74
N ALA A 80 -1.51 2.28 -13.08
CA ALA A 80 -0.72 1.43 -12.21
C ALA A 80 -0.48 2.06 -10.83
N PHE A 81 -0.45 1.21 -9.79
CA PHE A 81 0.10 1.55 -8.49
C PHE A 81 1.51 0.98 -8.34
N VAL A 82 2.39 1.75 -7.71
CA VAL A 82 3.69 1.29 -7.24
C VAL A 82 3.79 1.61 -5.75
N VAL A 83 3.87 0.58 -4.93
CA VAL A 83 3.87 0.73 -3.47
C VAL A 83 5.29 0.54 -2.94
N CYS A 84 5.76 1.50 -2.15
CA CYS A 84 7.08 1.53 -1.54
C CYS A 84 6.96 1.48 -0.01
N PRO A 85 7.90 0.84 0.71
CA PRO A 85 7.86 0.75 2.17
C PRO A 85 8.29 2.04 2.88
N ALA A 86 8.92 3.00 2.18
CA ALA A 86 9.43 4.22 2.77
C ALA A 86 9.18 5.45 1.88
N ILE A 87 9.21 6.66 2.48
CA ILE A 87 9.11 7.92 1.74
C ILE A 87 10.46 8.27 1.11
N ASP A 88 11.51 8.24 1.91
CA ASP A 88 12.88 8.61 1.53
C ASP A 88 13.84 7.43 1.67
N ALA A 89 14.98 7.50 0.99
CA ALA A 89 16.04 6.48 1.02
C ALA A 89 16.65 6.24 2.41
N THR A 90 16.43 7.13 3.37
CA THR A 90 16.89 6.99 4.77
C THR A 90 16.10 5.95 5.56
N GLY A 91 15.02 5.40 4.98
CA GLY A 91 14.30 4.27 5.53
C GLY A 91 13.53 4.53 6.83
N GLN A 92 13.25 5.79 7.16
CA GLN A 92 12.34 6.07 8.28
C GLN A 92 10.92 5.69 7.88
N PRO A 93 10.27 4.76 8.61
CA PRO A 93 8.85 4.48 8.43
C PRO A 93 8.03 5.73 8.73
N GLU A 94 6.82 5.80 8.17
CA GLU A 94 5.87 6.81 8.59
C GLU A 94 5.51 6.54 10.05
N ASP A 95 5.87 7.45 10.96
CA ASP A 95 5.36 7.45 12.31
C ASP A 95 3.86 7.81 12.25
N ASN A 96 3.03 6.78 12.17
CA ASN A 96 1.63 6.90 12.53
C ASN A 96 1.56 6.76 14.05
N ASP A 97 1.25 7.86 14.70
CA ASP A 97 0.81 8.06 16.07
C ASP A 97 0.83 6.84 17.04
N ASP A 98 1.53 7.09 18.19
CA ASP A 98 1.34 6.43 19.47
C ASP A 98 1.46 4.88 19.51
N ASP A 99 2.69 4.39 19.34
CA ASP A 99 3.16 3.35 20.27
C ASP A 99 4.69 3.33 20.23
N ASN A 100 5.27 3.87 21.29
CA ASN A 100 6.69 3.87 21.59
C ASN A 100 7.14 2.41 21.83
N ILE A 101 7.48 1.71 20.77
CA ILE A 101 8.18 0.43 20.87
C ILE A 101 9.65 0.75 20.63
N ASP A 102 10.40 0.81 21.74
CA ASP A 102 11.85 0.78 21.74
C ASP A 102 12.35 -0.46 21.00
N THR A 103 12.62 -0.34 19.70
CA THR A 103 13.39 -1.32 18.97
C THR A 103 14.86 -0.95 19.02
N ASP A 104 15.49 -1.21 20.16
CA ASP A 104 16.93 -1.43 20.26
C ASP A 104 17.26 -2.76 19.54
N ASP A 105 17.19 -2.78 18.22
CA ASP A 105 17.87 -3.79 17.43
C ASP A 105 19.09 -3.17 16.77
N ALA A 106 20.17 -3.16 17.56
CA ALA A 106 21.50 -2.82 17.11
C ALA A 106 21.89 -3.84 16.02
N GLY A 107 21.84 -3.36 14.76
CA GLY A 107 22.20 -4.16 13.59
C GLY A 107 23.52 -4.87 13.76
N VAL A 108 23.49 -6.17 13.60
CA VAL A 108 24.67 -6.99 13.37
C VAL A 108 25.21 -6.61 11.99
N ASP A 109 26.31 -5.87 11.95
CA ASP A 109 27.07 -5.55 10.75
C ASP A 109 27.75 -6.86 10.26
N ASP A 110 27.10 -7.61 9.40
CA ASP A 110 27.64 -8.83 8.78
C ASP A 110 28.39 -8.57 7.47
N GLY A 111 28.71 -7.30 7.17
CA GLY A 111 29.48 -6.93 5.98
C GLY A 111 28.73 -7.08 4.64
N THR A 112 27.45 -7.40 4.67
CA THR A 112 26.61 -7.39 3.47
C THR A 112 26.30 -5.94 3.08
N PRO A 113 26.47 -5.51 1.81
CA PRO A 113 26.15 -4.15 1.42
C PRO A 113 24.67 -3.88 1.77
N ALA A 114 24.43 -2.87 2.59
CA ALA A 114 23.10 -2.51 3.05
C ALA A 114 22.16 -2.37 1.84
N ARG A 115 21.17 -3.25 1.73
CA ARG A 115 20.18 -3.22 0.66
C ARG A 115 19.42 -1.90 0.75
N GLN A 116 19.56 -1.06 -0.26
CA GLN A 116 18.87 0.20 -0.33
C GLN A 116 17.37 -0.05 -0.38
N ILE A 117 16.63 0.47 0.61
CA ILE A 117 15.19 0.31 0.72
C ILE A 117 14.51 1.11 -0.39
N ALA A 118 13.52 0.52 -1.05
CA ALA A 118 12.71 1.21 -2.03
C ALA A 118 11.93 2.34 -1.36
N SER A 119 12.11 3.56 -1.84
CA SER A 119 11.42 4.75 -1.34
C SER A 119 10.63 5.43 -2.45
N VAL A 120 9.62 6.23 -2.08
CA VAL A 120 8.81 6.96 -3.06
C VAL A 120 9.67 7.92 -3.88
N SER A 121 10.55 8.71 -3.24
CA SER A 121 11.41 9.68 -3.92
C SER A 121 12.36 9.01 -4.91
N ALA A 122 13.13 8.01 -4.46
CA ALA A 122 14.06 7.29 -5.32
C ALA A 122 13.34 6.53 -6.45
N THR A 123 12.15 5.98 -6.18
CA THR A 123 11.36 5.29 -7.20
C THR A 123 10.83 6.26 -8.25
N LEU A 124 10.37 7.45 -7.87
CA LEU A 124 9.94 8.48 -8.81
C LEU A 124 11.06 8.88 -9.77
N GLU A 125 12.26 9.16 -9.24
CA GLU A 125 13.42 9.51 -10.05
C GLU A 125 13.79 8.36 -11.02
N ARG A 126 13.80 7.13 -10.52
CA ARG A 126 14.09 5.95 -11.30
C ARG A 126 13.10 5.73 -12.44
N LEU A 127 11.79 5.81 -12.15
CA LEU A 127 10.74 5.61 -13.16
C LEU A 127 10.73 6.72 -14.21
N ALA A 128 10.97 7.98 -13.81
CA ALA A 128 11.08 9.10 -14.73
C ALA A 128 12.26 8.97 -15.70
N ALA A 129 13.34 8.31 -15.29
CA ALA A 129 14.52 8.04 -16.12
C ALA A 129 14.37 6.81 -17.04
N MET A 130 13.32 5.99 -16.86
CA MET A 130 13.14 4.76 -17.64
C MET A 130 12.57 5.04 -19.04
N PRO A 131 13.27 4.64 -20.13
CA PRO A 131 12.77 4.83 -21.49
C PRO A 131 11.42 4.14 -21.76
N VAL A 132 11.17 3.00 -21.10
CA VAL A 132 9.93 2.22 -21.27
C VAL A 132 8.70 2.95 -20.72
N LEU A 133 8.90 3.90 -19.80
CA LEU A 133 7.84 4.75 -19.21
C LEU A 133 7.93 6.20 -19.70
N ALA A 134 8.69 6.46 -20.76
CA ALA A 134 8.81 7.80 -21.33
C ALA A 134 7.44 8.33 -21.76
N GLY A 135 7.08 9.50 -21.23
CA GLY A 135 5.76 10.12 -21.47
C GLY A 135 4.65 9.69 -20.52
N ALA A 136 4.87 8.72 -19.63
CA ALA A 136 3.91 8.40 -18.57
C ALA A 136 3.84 9.52 -17.53
N ARG A 137 2.63 9.85 -17.10
CA ARG A 137 2.36 10.86 -16.06
C ARG A 137 2.48 10.17 -14.70
N ILE A 138 3.61 10.36 -14.03
CA ILE A 138 3.95 9.71 -12.76
C ILE A 138 3.84 10.72 -11.63
N ARG A 139 3.18 10.36 -10.52
CA ARG A 139 3.06 11.17 -9.31
C ARG A 139 3.35 10.35 -8.07
N GLY A 140 3.85 11.02 -7.03
CA GLY A 140 4.07 10.44 -5.71
C GLY A 140 2.94 10.80 -4.75
N LEU A 141 2.59 9.87 -3.86
CA LEU A 141 1.62 10.06 -2.77
C LEU A 141 2.20 9.46 -1.48
N HIS A 142 2.35 10.30 -0.45
CA HIS A 142 2.90 9.86 0.84
C HIS A 142 2.35 10.69 2.01
N GLY A 143 2.53 10.22 3.23
CA GLY A 143 1.96 10.82 4.44
C GLY A 143 2.36 12.28 4.69
N ARG A 144 3.57 12.69 4.30
CA ARG A 144 4.09 14.04 4.51
C ARG A 144 3.46 15.13 3.62
N LEU A 145 2.69 14.76 2.59
CA LEU A 145 1.94 15.72 1.78
C LEU A 145 0.79 16.31 2.60
N ALA A 146 0.43 17.57 2.32
CA ALA A 146 -0.76 18.18 2.89
C ALA A 146 -2.03 17.42 2.44
N THR A 147 -3.06 17.42 3.29
CA THR A 147 -4.32 16.69 3.00
C THR A 147 -4.94 17.13 1.68
N ASP A 148 -5.01 18.44 1.43
CA ASP A 148 -5.58 18.98 0.19
C ASP A 148 -4.80 18.52 -1.05
N GLU A 149 -3.47 18.42 -0.94
CA GLU A 149 -2.60 17.93 -2.02
C GLU A 149 -2.80 16.43 -2.28
N LYS A 150 -2.95 15.64 -1.21
CA LYS A 150 -3.31 14.21 -1.32
C LYS A 150 -4.63 14.02 -2.05
N ASP A 151 -5.63 14.79 -1.66
CA ASP A 151 -6.97 14.74 -2.26
C ASP A 151 -6.94 15.17 -3.74
N GLU A 152 -6.12 16.15 -4.10
CA GLU A 152 -5.93 16.58 -5.48
C GLU A 152 -5.29 15.48 -6.33
N ILE A 153 -4.18 14.89 -5.84
CA ILE A 153 -3.49 13.78 -6.52
C ILE A 153 -4.43 12.59 -6.71
N MET A 154 -5.20 12.23 -5.68
CA MET A 154 -6.12 11.11 -5.76
C MET A 154 -7.27 11.37 -6.74
N ARG A 155 -7.81 12.59 -6.78
CA ARG A 155 -8.82 12.98 -7.77
C ARG A 155 -8.27 12.94 -9.20
N ALA A 156 -7.05 13.45 -9.42
CA ALA A 156 -6.38 13.40 -10.71
C ALA A 156 -6.10 11.97 -11.16
N PHE A 157 -5.70 11.08 -10.22
CA PHE A 157 -5.51 9.66 -10.51
C PHE A 157 -6.83 8.97 -10.86
N ALA A 158 -7.90 9.19 -10.10
CA ALA A 158 -9.22 8.65 -10.40
C ALA A 158 -9.80 9.17 -11.74
N ALA A 159 -9.46 10.41 -12.14
CA ALA A 159 -9.85 11.00 -13.42
C ALA A 159 -9.00 10.50 -14.62
N GLY A 160 -7.97 9.67 -14.38
CA GLY A 160 -7.09 9.17 -15.44
C GLY A 160 -6.06 10.21 -15.93
N GLU A 161 -5.82 11.26 -15.16
CA GLU A 161 -4.81 12.29 -15.47
C GLU A 161 -3.39 11.88 -15.03
N ILE A 162 -3.27 10.84 -14.20
CA ILE A 162 -2.03 10.24 -13.75
C ILE A 162 -2.04 8.76 -14.17
N ASP A 163 -0.96 8.29 -14.78
CA ASP A 163 -0.83 6.91 -15.27
C ASP A 163 -0.23 5.98 -14.22
N VAL A 164 0.74 6.48 -13.44
CA VAL A 164 1.39 5.72 -12.37
C VAL A 164 1.37 6.52 -11.07
N LEU A 165 0.81 5.93 -10.04
CA LEU A 165 0.84 6.48 -8.70
C LEU A 165 1.83 5.70 -7.83
N VAL A 166 2.92 6.37 -7.42
CA VAL A 166 3.93 5.82 -6.52
C VAL A 166 3.59 6.25 -5.09
N SER A 167 3.39 5.30 -4.19
CA SER A 167 2.92 5.63 -2.84
C SER A 167 3.52 4.76 -1.77
N THR A 168 3.42 5.20 -0.52
CA THR A 168 3.56 4.34 0.65
C THR A 168 2.22 3.65 0.97
N THR A 169 2.13 2.95 2.09
CA THR A 169 0.93 2.20 2.56
C THR A 169 -0.33 3.05 2.76
N VAL A 170 -0.24 4.36 2.61
CA VAL A 170 -1.33 5.35 2.86
C VAL A 170 -2.56 5.16 1.95
N ILE A 171 -2.51 4.24 0.96
CA ILE A 171 -3.67 3.96 0.08
C ILE A 171 -4.71 3.03 0.76
N GLU A 172 -4.64 2.82 2.05
CA GLU A 172 -5.54 1.90 2.77
C GLU A 172 -7.02 2.31 2.74
N VAL A 173 -7.37 3.53 2.35
CA VAL A 173 -8.73 4.01 2.48
C VAL A 173 -9.38 4.32 1.14
N GLY A 174 -10.12 3.30 0.62
CA GLY A 174 -11.40 3.56 -0.02
C GLY A 174 -11.44 4.33 -1.34
N VAL A 175 -10.34 4.46 -2.08
CA VAL A 175 -10.42 5.00 -3.43
C VAL A 175 -10.53 3.84 -4.42
N ASP A 176 -11.76 3.62 -4.88
CA ASP A 176 -12.00 2.71 -5.99
C ASP A 176 -11.53 3.38 -7.30
N VAL A 177 -10.45 2.85 -7.86
CA VAL A 177 -9.92 3.27 -9.17
C VAL A 177 -10.04 2.08 -10.13
N PRO A 178 -11.20 1.91 -10.77
CA PRO A 178 -11.47 0.74 -11.61
C PRO A 178 -10.48 0.57 -12.76
N ASN A 179 -9.85 1.68 -13.20
CA ASN A 179 -8.90 1.69 -14.29
C ASN A 179 -7.46 1.30 -13.88
N ALA A 180 -7.18 1.19 -12.58
CA ALA A 180 -5.90 0.72 -12.09
C ALA A 180 -5.86 -0.83 -12.14
N SER A 181 -5.21 -1.38 -13.16
CA SER A 181 -5.20 -2.82 -13.48
C SER A 181 -3.97 -3.55 -12.95
N VAL A 182 -2.91 -2.83 -12.57
CA VAL A 182 -1.66 -3.43 -12.08
C VAL A 182 -1.15 -2.72 -10.83
N MET A 183 -0.61 -3.52 -9.91
CA MET A 183 0.06 -3.02 -8.71
C MET A 183 1.42 -3.71 -8.58
N ALA A 184 2.48 -2.92 -8.42
CA ALA A 184 3.81 -3.40 -8.07
C ALA A 184 4.11 -3.03 -6.61
N VAL A 185 4.39 -4.01 -5.77
CA VAL A 185 4.80 -3.81 -4.38
C VAL A 185 6.30 -4.04 -4.29
N LEU A 186 7.06 -3.00 -4.01
CA LEU A 186 8.52 -3.05 -3.88
C LEU A 186 8.89 -3.45 -2.44
N ASP A 187 9.95 -4.25 -2.29
CA ASP A 187 10.39 -4.78 -0.99
C ASP A 187 9.22 -5.33 -0.16
N ALA A 188 8.44 -6.21 -0.79
CA ALA A 188 7.19 -6.74 -0.23
C ALA A 188 7.39 -7.49 1.10
N ASP A 189 8.60 -7.95 1.39
CA ASP A 189 9.04 -8.55 2.65
C ASP A 189 8.97 -7.60 3.85
N ARG A 190 8.89 -6.29 3.61
CA ARG A 190 8.77 -5.26 4.66
C ARG A 190 7.32 -4.93 5.03
N PHE A 191 6.37 -5.44 4.29
CA PHE A 191 4.95 -5.29 4.62
C PHE A 191 4.51 -6.46 5.49
N GLY A 192 3.82 -6.17 6.59
CA GLY A 192 3.31 -7.19 7.49
C GLY A 192 2.33 -8.13 6.81
N VAL A 193 2.18 -9.32 7.36
CA VAL A 193 1.13 -10.28 6.97
C VAL A 193 -0.15 -9.88 7.71
N SER A 194 -1.14 -9.41 6.97
CA SER A 194 -2.47 -9.10 7.51
C SER A 194 -3.45 -10.25 7.28
#